data_69bd7482b228c3f85b1afb793d4edeaf
#
_entry.id   69bd7482b228c3f85b1afb793d4edeaf
#
_cell.length_a   1.000
_cell.length_b   1.000
_cell.length_c   1.000
_cell.angle_alpha   90.00
_cell.angle_beta   90.00
_cell.angle_gamma   90.00
#
_symmetry.space_group_name_H-M   'P 1'
#
loop_
_entity.id
_entity.type
_entity.pdbx_description
1 polymer ?
#
loop_
_entity_poly.entity_id
_entity_poly.type
_entity_poly.pdbx_seq_one_letter_code
_entity_poly.pdbx_strand_id
1 'polypeptide(L)'
;MDILDLATSVDVGWTLVAAALVFFMQAGFAMVETGFTRAKNAGNIIMKNLMDFSLGTPIFWILGFGIMFGAASPFFGGFDFFADGVVGEGYDWTTLIFQTVFCATAATIVSGSMAERTKFSAYCIYSMVISAVIYPVSGHWIWGGGWLAELGFHDFAGSTAVHMVGGVAALVGAAILGPRIGKYTKDGKARAIPGHSLTLGALGCFILWFCWFGFNGGSTVALSGGGAEVASRVFVTTNMAAAVATVTVMCITWIRYKKPDVSMTLNGSLAGLVAITAGCDVVTPVGSAIIGICAGFAVVFGIEFVDQKLKVDDPVGAVGVHCINGALGTILIGLFAYYNGTEVEPLGVFYGGGFHFLGIQILGVVAVIAWVAITMTIVFNIIKHTIGLRVSEAEEIMGLDKPEHGLSSAYADFMPVVPTVLGTKAGETAAKIKDTAPVAVEKAVPVTKVTTEGSAAADGHKLSKVVIITKQSKFEVLKEALAGIGVSGMTVTNVIGCGVQKGAAEYYRGAEVDVTLLPKLKMEVVVSKVPVETVVEVVKKVLYTGHIGDGKIFVYDVENVIKVRTGAEGFDALQDDE
;
A
#
# COMPACT_ATOMS: atom_id res chain seq x y z
N MET A 1 -4.02 15.35 46.84
CA MET A 1 -4.48 15.47 45.46
C MET A 1 -5.97 15.68 45.48
N ASP A 2 -6.42 16.83 45.06
CA ASP A 2 -7.85 17.14 44.97
C ASP A 2 -8.49 16.24 43.88
N ILE A 3 -9.81 16.01 43.97
CA ILE A 3 -10.55 15.23 42.96
C ILE A 3 -10.43 15.87 41.57
N LEU A 4 -10.41 17.19 41.53
CA LEU A 4 -10.21 17.95 40.29
C LEU A 4 -8.82 17.70 39.67
N ASP A 5 -7.77 17.70 40.49
CA ASP A 5 -6.37 17.39 40.06
C ASP A 5 -6.27 15.97 39.52
N LEU A 6 -6.98 15.02 40.14
CA LEU A 6 -7.02 13.64 39.68
C LEU A 6 -7.73 13.51 38.32
N ALA A 7 -8.88 14.17 38.16
CA ALA A 7 -9.64 14.17 36.90
C ALA A 7 -8.78 14.75 35.77
N THR A 8 -8.19 15.92 35.96
CA THR A 8 -7.27 16.55 34.97
C THR A 8 -6.10 15.63 34.63
N SER A 9 -5.48 14.97 35.64
CA SER A 9 -4.38 14.05 35.40
C SER A 9 -4.78 12.85 34.57
N VAL A 10 -5.98 12.32 34.77
CA VAL A 10 -6.53 11.20 33.98
C VAL A 10 -6.79 11.64 32.53
N ASP A 11 -7.36 12.82 32.32
CA ASP A 11 -7.68 13.36 31.01
C ASP A 11 -6.41 13.64 30.19
N VAL A 12 -5.40 14.27 30.81
CA VAL A 12 -4.08 14.48 30.21
C VAL A 12 -3.43 13.13 29.88
N GLY A 13 -3.43 12.19 30.83
CA GLY A 13 -2.86 10.85 30.60
C GLY A 13 -3.51 10.12 29.44
N TRP A 14 -4.85 10.18 29.34
CA TRP A 14 -5.61 9.60 28.23
C TRP A 14 -5.22 10.22 26.89
N THR A 15 -5.20 11.53 26.80
CA THR A 15 -4.87 12.26 25.55
C THR A 15 -3.43 12.01 25.10
N LEU A 16 -2.47 11.92 26.03
CA LEU A 16 -1.09 11.59 25.71
C LEU A 16 -0.94 10.15 25.19
N VAL A 17 -1.63 9.18 25.78
CA VAL A 17 -1.68 7.79 25.27
C VAL A 17 -2.30 7.75 23.88
N ALA A 18 -3.38 8.47 23.66
CA ALA A 18 -4.02 8.58 22.37
C ALA A 18 -3.11 9.24 21.32
N ALA A 19 -2.41 10.30 21.66
CA ALA A 19 -1.42 10.94 20.79
C ALA A 19 -0.29 9.97 20.40
N ALA A 20 0.20 9.15 21.34
CA ALA A 20 1.20 8.12 21.06
C ALA A 20 0.68 7.02 20.12
N LEU A 21 -0.58 6.59 20.27
CA LEU A 21 -1.23 5.66 19.34
C LEU A 21 -1.37 6.26 17.94
N VAL A 22 -1.82 7.51 17.83
CA VAL A 22 -1.94 8.21 16.54
C VAL A 22 -0.58 8.42 15.89
N PHE A 23 0.47 8.76 16.66
CA PHE A 23 1.85 8.76 16.14
C PHE A 23 2.23 7.39 15.55
N PHE A 24 1.89 6.31 16.20
CA PHE A 24 2.21 4.96 15.72
C PHE A 24 1.45 4.59 14.44
N MET A 25 0.39 5.32 14.06
CA MET A 25 -0.24 5.19 12.75
C MET A 25 0.74 5.47 11.59
N GLN A 26 1.81 6.26 11.79
CA GLN A 26 2.84 6.47 10.77
C GLN A 26 3.52 5.15 10.37
N ALA A 27 3.77 4.27 11.33
CA ALA A 27 4.27 2.91 11.04
C ALA A 27 3.22 2.10 10.26
N GLY A 28 1.94 2.23 10.60
CA GLY A 28 0.84 1.59 9.88
C GLY A 28 0.76 2.03 8.41
N PHE A 29 0.78 3.33 8.15
CA PHE A 29 0.79 3.89 6.79
C PHE A 29 2.04 3.45 6.03
N ALA A 30 3.22 3.53 6.62
CA ALA A 30 4.46 3.06 6.00
C ALA A 30 4.38 1.60 5.56
N MET A 31 3.79 0.71 6.38
CA MET A 31 3.62 -0.70 6.06
C MET A 31 2.57 -0.95 4.96
N VAL A 32 1.42 -0.26 5.01
CA VAL A 32 0.39 -0.35 3.95
C VAL A 32 0.96 0.11 2.61
N GLU A 33 1.57 1.30 2.57
CA GLU A 33 2.13 1.86 1.35
C GLU A 33 3.27 0.99 0.80
N THR A 34 4.20 0.56 1.64
CA THR A 34 5.30 -0.32 1.24
C THR A 34 4.77 -1.63 0.70
N GLY A 35 3.80 -2.24 1.37
CA GLY A 35 3.23 -3.52 0.97
C GLY A 35 2.49 -3.45 -0.37
N PHE A 36 1.78 -2.35 -0.65
CA PHE A 36 0.97 -2.16 -1.87
C PHE A 36 1.74 -1.55 -3.04
N THR A 37 3.01 -1.25 -2.88
CA THR A 37 3.90 -0.74 -3.93
C THR A 37 4.99 -1.75 -4.28
N ARG A 38 5.78 -1.48 -5.32
CA ARG A 38 6.86 -2.37 -5.76
C ARG A 38 8.09 -2.24 -4.86
N ALA A 39 8.74 -3.36 -4.56
CA ALA A 39 9.88 -3.47 -3.64
C ALA A 39 11.03 -2.48 -3.89
N LYS A 40 11.24 -2.09 -5.16
CA LYS A 40 12.28 -1.14 -5.58
C LYS A 40 12.07 0.31 -5.11
N ASN A 41 10.95 0.58 -4.41
CA ASN A 41 10.59 1.87 -3.86
C ASN A 41 10.38 1.83 -2.33
N ALA A 42 10.65 0.69 -1.68
CA ALA A 42 10.31 0.48 -0.27
C ALA A 42 11.05 1.46 0.66
N GLY A 43 12.32 1.70 0.41
CA GLY A 43 13.12 2.68 1.16
C GLY A 43 12.62 4.10 0.97
N ASN A 44 12.27 4.49 -0.25
CA ASN A 44 11.69 5.80 -0.55
C ASN A 44 10.35 6.00 0.17
N ILE A 45 9.49 4.97 0.20
CA ILE A 45 8.20 5.02 0.92
C ILE A 45 8.42 5.24 2.42
N ILE A 46 9.32 4.47 3.04
CA ILE A 46 9.63 4.60 4.47
C ILE A 46 10.15 6.02 4.78
N MET A 47 11.07 6.54 3.95
CA MET A 47 11.60 7.90 4.11
C MET A 47 10.53 8.97 3.99
N LYS A 48 9.57 8.82 3.07
CA LYS A 48 8.45 9.76 2.95
C LYS A 48 7.59 9.78 4.21
N ASN A 49 7.17 8.62 4.69
CA ASN A 49 6.35 8.52 5.89
C ASN A 49 7.07 9.04 7.15
N LEU A 50 8.39 8.83 7.26
CA LEU A 50 9.18 9.42 8.34
C LEU A 50 9.23 10.95 8.23
N MET A 51 9.37 11.48 7.02
CA MET A 51 9.47 12.92 6.78
C MET A 51 8.14 13.66 6.97
N ASP A 52 6.99 13.03 6.75
CA ASP A 52 5.70 13.65 7.06
C ASP A 52 5.63 14.08 8.51
N PHE A 53 6.00 13.20 9.40
CA PHE A 53 6.01 13.51 10.82
C PHE A 53 7.15 14.46 11.18
N SER A 54 8.38 14.19 10.69
CA SER A 54 9.57 14.93 11.08
C SER A 54 9.59 16.36 10.58
N LEU A 55 9.02 16.64 9.39
CA LEU A 55 8.88 17.99 8.83
C LEU A 55 7.57 18.65 9.29
N GLY A 56 6.48 17.87 9.35
CA GLY A 56 5.17 18.36 9.77
C GLY A 56 5.16 18.88 11.20
N THR A 57 5.82 18.17 12.13
CA THR A 57 5.89 18.57 13.55
C THR A 57 6.41 20.00 13.76
N PRO A 58 7.64 20.37 13.34
CA PRO A 58 8.12 21.73 13.55
C PRO A 58 7.32 22.78 12.77
N ILE A 59 6.86 22.46 11.56
CA ILE A 59 6.08 23.39 10.74
C ILE A 59 4.72 23.68 11.36
N PHE A 60 4.03 22.64 11.85
CA PHE A 60 2.75 22.80 12.53
C PHE A 60 2.90 23.59 13.83
N TRP A 61 3.95 23.33 14.61
CA TRP A 61 4.26 24.11 15.81
C TRP A 61 4.62 25.57 15.48
N ILE A 62 5.45 25.82 14.45
CA ILE A 62 5.88 27.19 14.10
C ILE A 62 4.70 28.03 13.62
N LEU A 63 3.78 27.47 12.84
CA LEU A 63 2.75 28.24 12.15
C LEU A 63 1.37 27.59 12.18
N GLY A 64 1.27 26.28 11.91
CA GLY A 64 0.00 25.62 11.67
C GLY A 64 -0.94 25.66 12.88
N PHE A 65 -0.41 25.46 14.09
CA PHE A 65 -1.23 25.47 15.31
C PHE A 65 -1.89 26.83 15.55
N GLY A 66 -1.16 27.93 15.38
CA GLY A 66 -1.71 29.27 15.48
C GLY A 66 -2.80 29.57 14.44
N ILE A 67 -2.58 29.14 13.18
CA ILE A 67 -3.60 29.25 12.12
C ILE A 67 -4.85 28.43 12.47
N MET A 68 -4.70 27.26 13.09
CA MET A 68 -5.80 26.36 13.40
C MET A 68 -6.60 26.80 14.65
N PHE A 69 -5.94 27.18 15.72
CA PHE A 69 -6.55 27.37 17.04
C PHE A 69 -6.52 28.80 17.56
N GLY A 70 -5.91 29.73 16.84
CA GLY A 70 -6.03 31.16 17.16
C GLY A 70 -7.43 31.71 16.86
N ALA A 71 -7.72 32.91 17.33
CA ALA A 71 -9.06 33.53 17.32
C ALA A 71 -9.17 34.79 16.42
N ALA A 72 -8.36 34.88 15.34
CA ALA A 72 -8.32 36.13 14.54
C ALA A 72 -9.56 36.32 13.67
N SER A 73 -10.18 35.28 13.14
CA SER A 73 -11.37 35.38 12.29
C SER A 73 -12.09 34.01 12.17
N PRO A 74 -13.35 33.96 11.67
CA PRO A 74 -14.04 32.71 11.41
C PRO A 74 -13.39 31.82 10.32
N PHE A 75 -12.45 32.36 9.54
CA PHE A 75 -11.82 31.68 8.42
C PHE A 75 -10.43 31.15 8.71
N PHE A 76 -9.70 31.72 9.66
CA PHE A 76 -8.40 31.22 10.14
C PHE A 76 -8.05 31.86 11.49
N GLY A 77 -7.30 31.16 12.33
CA GLY A 77 -6.98 31.59 13.70
C GLY A 77 -5.95 32.70 13.78
N GLY A 78 -5.20 33.00 12.72
CA GLY A 78 -4.20 34.06 12.69
C GLY A 78 -2.77 33.55 12.57
N PHE A 79 -1.82 34.48 12.57
CA PHE A 79 -0.39 34.15 12.51
C PHE A 79 0.21 34.22 13.92
N ASP A 80 -0.02 33.17 14.71
CA ASP A 80 0.63 32.98 16.00
C ASP A 80 1.79 31.99 15.84
N PHE A 81 3.00 32.58 15.79
CA PHE A 81 4.21 31.78 15.57
C PHE A 81 4.62 31.08 16.86
N PHE A 82 5.06 29.83 16.70
CA PHE A 82 5.53 28.96 17.78
C PHE A 82 4.45 28.56 18.80
N ALA A 83 3.19 28.79 18.48
CA ALA A 83 2.02 28.59 19.35
C ALA A 83 2.10 29.37 20.69
N ASP A 84 2.83 30.50 20.73
CA ASP A 84 3.20 31.20 21.95
C ASP A 84 1.99 31.91 22.59
N GLY A 85 1.08 32.43 21.77
CA GLY A 85 -0.13 33.09 22.24
C GLY A 85 -1.33 32.17 22.44
N VAL A 86 -1.34 31.01 21.83
CA VAL A 86 -2.47 30.07 21.86
C VAL A 86 -2.33 29.04 22.98
N VAL A 87 -1.13 28.50 23.21
CA VAL A 87 -0.86 27.60 24.33
C VAL A 87 -0.88 28.36 25.64
N GLY A 88 -1.83 28.03 26.52
CA GLY A 88 -2.09 28.72 27.77
C GLY A 88 -3.36 29.58 27.77
N GLU A 89 -3.91 29.94 26.60
CA GLU A 89 -5.17 30.71 26.45
C GLU A 89 -6.34 29.77 26.02
N GLY A 90 -6.50 28.62 26.66
CA GLY A 90 -7.58 27.65 26.39
C GLY A 90 -7.08 26.35 25.77
N TYR A 91 -5.84 26.34 25.30
CA TYR A 91 -5.18 25.12 24.82
C TYR A 91 -3.91 24.84 25.63
N ASP A 92 -3.54 23.55 25.75
CA ASP A 92 -2.38 23.09 26.49
C ASP A 92 -1.38 22.34 25.60
N TRP A 93 -0.26 21.93 26.19
CA TRP A 93 0.74 21.11 25.49
C TRP A 93 0.19 19.76 25.02
N THR A 94 -0.82 19.23 25.70
CA THR A 94 -1.48 17.97 25.36
C THR A 94 -2.27 18.13 24.06
N THR A 95 -2.98 19.27 23.92
CA THR A 95 -3.69 19.62 22.68
C THR A 95 -2.72 19.82 21.52
N LEU A 96 -1.60 20.52 21.76
CA LEU A 96 -0.60 20.74 20.71
C LEU A 96 -0.05 19.41 20.15
N ILE A 97 0.38 18.49 21.01
CA ILE A 97 0.91 17.20 20.53
C ILE A 97 -0.18 16.33 19.87
N PHE A 98 -1.40 16.32 20.43
CA PHE A 98 -2.50 15.57 19.87
C PHE A 98 -2.88 16.07 18.47
N GLN A 99 -2.97 17.36 18.28
CA GLN A 99 -3.27 17.97 16.96
C GLN A 99 -2.10 17.85 15.98
N THR A 100 -0.87 17.83 16.47
CA THR A 100 0.32 17.60 15.63
C THR A 100 0.27 16.22 14.94
N VAL A 101 -0.09 15.16 15.66
CA VAL A 101 -0.17 13.82 15.09
C VAL A 101 -1.34 13.67 14.10
N PHE A 102 -2.42 14.42 14.27
CA PHE A 102 -3.53 14.51 13.32
C PHE A 102 -3.13 15.22 12.02
N CYS A 103 -2.41 16.32 12.15
CA CYS A 103 -1.84 17.06 11.01
C CYS A 103 -0.94 16.18 10.17
N ALA A 104 -0.01 15.46 10.80
CA ALA A 104 0.86 14.51 10.11
C ALA A 104 0.09 13.42 9.38
N THR A 105 -1.01 12.92 9.96
CA THR A 105 -1.88 11.93 9.31
C THR A 105 -2.49 12.47 8.02
N ALA A 106 -2.96 13.72 7.98
CA ALA A 106 -3.51 14.33 6.77
C ALA A 106 -2.46 14.44 5.65
N ALA A 107 -1.22 14.77 5.97
CA ALA A 107 -0.12 14.86 5.01
C ALA A 107 0.30 13.47 4.48
N THR A 108 0.38 12.47 5.36
CA THR A 108 0.78 11.09 5.02
C THR A 108 -0.14 10.44 3.99
N ILE A 109 -1.45 10.69 4.04
CA ILE A 109 -2.45 10.12 3.11
C ILE A 109 -2.08 10.41 1.64
N VAL A 110 -1.50 11.57 1.36
CA VAL A 110 -1.12 11.96 -0.02
C VAL A 110 0.02 11.11 -0.56
N SER A 111 0.91 10.61 0.30
CA SER A 111 2.07 9.80 -0.05
C SER A 111 1.71 8.60 -0.91
N GLY A 112 0.70 7.84 -0.49
CA GLY A 112 0.33 6.58 -1.12
C GLY A 112 -0.17 6.71 -2.56
N SER A 113 -0.99 7.74 -2.84
CA SER A 113 -1.55 7.94 -4.19
C SER A 113 -0.50 8.41 -5.20
N MET A 114 0.56 9.07 -4.74
CA MET A 114 1.65 9.61 -5.56
C MET A 114 2.90 8.72 -5.55
N ALA A 115 2.84 7.55 -4.94
CA ALA A 115 3.95 6.64 -4.77
C ALA A 115 4.58 6.18 -6.09
N GLU A 116 5.86 5.79 -6.02
CA GLU A 116 6.70 5.22 -7.09
C GLU A 116 7.17 6.17 -8.20
N ARG A 117 6.70 7.44 -8.25
CA ARG A 117 7.04 8.38 -9.34
C ARG A 117 7.22 9.84 -8.91
N THR A 118 6.99 10.17 -7.64
CA THR A 118 7.16 11.54 -7.11
C THR A 118 8.59 11.78 -6.66
N LYS A 119 9.16 12.94 -7.01
CA LYS A 119 10.45 13.38 -6.45
C LYS A 119 10.36 13.54 -4.95
N PHE A 120 11.35 13.07 -4.21
CA PHE A 120 11.39 13.17 -2.76
C PHE A 120 11.41 14.62 -2.26
N SER A 121 12.15 15.50 -2.93
CA SER A 121 12.17 16.94 -2.60
C SER A 121 10.81 17.61 -2.79
N ALA A 122 10.08 17.26 -3.85
CA ALA A 122 8.72 17.75 -4.08
C ALA A 122 7.76 17.26 -2.99
N TYR A 123 7.92 16.02 -2.57
CA TYR A 123 7.20 15.42 -1.46
C TYR A 123 7.36 16.23 -0.17
N CYS A 124 8.61 16.49 0.24
CA CYS A 124 8.89 17.28 1.44
C CYS A 124 8.23 18.67 1.41
N ILE A 125 8.26 19.34 0.25
CA ILE A 125 7.68 20.68 0.13
C ILE A 125 6.16 20.66 0.27
N TYR A 126 5.45 19.78 -0.43
CA TYR A 126 4.00 19.81 -0.32
C TYR A 126 3.50 19.30 1.04
N SER A 127 4.20 18.38 1.69
CA SER A 127 3.90 17.95 3.06
C SER A 127 4.03 19.12 4.04
N MET A 128 5.10 19.93 3.92
CA MET A 128 5.25 21.14 4.72
C MET A 128 4.11 22.15 4.47
N VAL A 129 3.69 22.36 3.21
CA VAL A 129 2.59 23.28 2.88
C VAL A 129 1.25 22.79 3.43
N ILE A 130 0.99 21.47 3.36
CA ILE A 130 -0.20 20.88 3.98
C ILE A 130 -0.21 21.17 5.48
N SER A 131 0.90 20.92 6.16
CA SER A 131 1.04 21.11 7.62
C SER A 131 1.02 22.57 8.05
N ALA A 132 1.51 23.50 7.21
CA ALA A 132 1.56 24.92 7.52
C ALA A 132 0.22 25.64 7.33
N VAL A 133 -0.53 25.30 6.26
CA VAL A 133 -1.66 26.13 5.79
C VAL A 133 -2.90 25.31 5.44
N ILE A 134 -2.76 24.26 4.59
CA ILE A 134 -3.93 23.62 3.99
C ILE A 134 -4.79 22.94 5.05
N TYR A 135 -4.18 22.06 5.85
CA TYR A 135 -4.83 21.39 6.96
C TYR A 135 -5.25 22.36 8.08
N PRO A 136 -4.39 23.30 8.56
CA PRO A 136 -4.76 24.20 9.62
C PRO A 136 -5.95 25.12 9.30
N VAL A 137 -6.06 25.63 8.08
CA VAL A 137 -7.19 26.51 7.71
C VAL A 137 -8.51 25.74 7.72
N SER A 138 -8.58 24.57 7.09
CA SER A 138 -9.80 23.74 7.13
C SER A 138 -10.06 23.18 8.52
N GLY A 139 -9.03 22.88 9.29
CA GLY A 139 -9.11 22.47 10.68
C GLY A 139 -9.66 23.55 11.59
N HIS A 140 -9.30 24.83 11.33
CA HIS A 140 -9.87 25.98 12.02
C HIS A 140 -11.39 26.09 11.80
N TRP A 141 -11.85 25.89 10.56
CA TRP A 141 -13.27 25.92 10.23
C TRP A 141 -14.09 24.92 11.05
N ILE A 142 -13.50 23.75 11.36
CA ILE A 142 -14.19 22.59 11.97
C ILE A 142 -13.97 22.55 13.49
N TRP A 143 -12.70 22.70 13.94
CA TRP A 143 -12.30 22.49 15.34
C TRP A 143 -11.75 23.70 16.04
N GLY A 144 -11.31 24.72 15.28
CA GLY A 144 -10.73 25.95 15.81
C GLY A 144 -11.75 27.06 16.12
N GLY A 145 -13.04 26.75 16.18
CA GLY A 145 -14.09 27.74 16.39
C GLY A 145 -14.45 28.57 15.15
N GLY A 146 -14.06 28.11 13.95
CA GLY A 146 -14.38 28.79 12.69
C GLY A 146 -15.83 28.61 12.24
N TRP A 147 -16.15 29.17 11.07
CA TRP A 147 -17.51 29.35 10.56
C TRP A 147 -18.31 28.05 10.38
N LEU A 148 -17.66 26.90 10.11
CA LEU A 148 -18.37 25.61 10.03
C LEU A 148 -18.80 25.13 11.43
N ALA A 149 -17.93 25.27 12.43
CA ALA A 149 -18.26 24.96 13.81
C ALA A 149 -19.43 25.84 14.30
N GLU A 150 -19.41 27.15 13.98
CA GLU A 150 -20.50 28.06 14.31
C GLU A 150 -21.84 27.69 13.66
N LEU A 151 -21.82 27.05 12.48
CA LEU A 151 -23.01 26.54 11.81
C LEU A 151 -23.51 25.20 12.40
N GLY A 152 -22.75 24.54 13.30
CA GLY A 152 -23.07 23.23 13.83
C GLY A 152 -22.61 22.07 12.96
N PHE A 153 -21.57 22.26 12.14
CA PHE A 153 -20.93 21.16 11.42
C PHE A 153 -20.26 20.22 12.43
N HIS A 154 -20.53 18.93 12.31
CA HIS A 154 -19.99 17.92 13.20
C HIS A 154 -19.01 16.98 12.48
N ASP A 155 -17.81 16.92 12.99
CA ASP A 155 -16.79 15.95 12.59
C ASP A 155 -15.93 15.63 13.82
N PHE A 156 -16.32 14.57 14.55
CA PHE A 156 -15.78 14.25 15.87
C PHE A 156 -14.28 14.01 15.86
N ALA A 157 -13.80 13.17 14.95
CA ALA A 157 -12.39 12.80 14.92
C ALA A 157 -11.72 12.98 13.54
N GLY A 158 -12.40 13.52 12.51
CA GLY A 158 -11.74 13.99 11.29
C GLY A 158 -11.97 13.16 10.04
N SER A 159 -13.17 12.60 9.80
CA SER A 159 -13.48 12.06 8.46
C SER A 159 -13.26 13.13 7.37
N THR A 160 -13.72 14.37 7.62
CA THR A 160 -13.50 15.52 6.74
C THR A 160 -12.19 16.22 7.08
N ALA A 161 -11.97 16.60 8.33
CA ALA A 161 -10.87 17.46 8.76
C ALA A 161 -9.48 16.85 8.46
N VAL A 162 -9.36 15.52 8.52
CA VAL A 162 -8.09 14.79 8.30
C VAL A 162 -8.14 13.98 7.00
N HIS A 163 -9.06 13.01 6.96
CA HIS A 163 -9.04 12.00 5.89
C HIS A 163 -9.47 12.56 4.55
N MET A 164 -10.52 13.36 4.50
CA MET A 164 -10.95 13.96 3.24
C MET A 164 -9.96 15.02 2.75
N VAL A 165 -9.37 15.82 3.64
CA VAL A 165 -8.30 16.77 3.30
C VAL A 165 -7.14 16.04 2.62
N GLY A 166 -6.59 15.02 3.26
CA GLY A 166 -5.53 14.21 2.67
C GLY A 166 -5.97 13.50 1.38
N GLY A 167 -7.18 12.96 1.35
CA GLY A 167 -7.72 12.22 0.20
C GLY A 167 -7.99 13.09 -1.04
N VAL A 168 -8.48 14.33 -0.87
CA VAL A 168 -8.64 15.30 -1.98
C VAL A 168 -7.29 15.76 -2.49
N ALA A 169 -6.34 16.06 -1.60
CA ALA A 169 -4.96 16.38 -1.97
C ALA A 169 -4.31 15.24 -2.74
N ALA A 170 -4.55 14.00 -2.32
CA ALA A 170 -4.10 12.78 -3.00
C ALA A 170 -4.67 12.65 -4.43
N LEU A 171 -5.97 12.91 -4.60
CA LEU A 171 -6.63 12.86 -5.91
C LEU A 171 -6.04 13.92 -6.86
N VAL A 172 -5.94 15.17 -6.39
CA VAL A 172 -5.39 16.28 -7.18
C VAL A 172 -3.91 16.02 -7.53
N GLY A 173 -3.12 15.60 -6.54
CA GLY A 173 -1.71 15.29 -6.74
C GLY A 173 -1.48 14.18 -7.74
N ALA A 174 -2.18 13.05 -7.60
CA ALA A 174 -2.07 11.93 -8.52
C ALA A 174 -2.51 12.27 -9.96
N ALA A 175 -3.56 13.11 -10.11
CA ALA A 175 -4.03 13.59 -11.41
C ALA A 175 -3.00 14.48 -12.11
N ILE A 176 -2.37 15.44 -11.40
CA ILE A 176 -1.35 16.36 -11.94
C ILE A 176 -0.03 15.64 -12.23
N LEU A 177 0.35 14.68 -11.39
CA LEU A 177 1.57 13.88 -11.51
C LEU A 177 1.50 12.92 -12.71
N GLY A 178 0.31 12.39 -12.99
CA GLY A 178 0.06 11.40 -14.02
C GLY A 178 0.32 9.96 -13.56
N PRO A 179 -0.10 8.96 -14.37
CA PRO A 179 -0.02 7.56 -14.00
C PRO A 179 1.42 7.02 -14.06
N ARG A 180 1.68 5.92 -13.33
CA ARG A 180 2.92 5.14 -13.43
C ARG A 180 3.11 4.60 -14.84
N ILE A 181 4.35 4.44 -15.25
CA ILE A 181 4.70 3.84 -16.55
C ILE A 181 4.07 2.45 -16.64
N GLY A 182 3.32 2.21 -17.72
CA GLY A 182 2.67 0.94 -17.99
C GLY A 182 1.32 0.73 -17.28
N LYS A 183 0.83 1.70 -16.50
CA LYS A 183 -0.46 1.59 -15.81
C LYS A 183 -1.66 1.47 -16.75
N TYR A 184 -1.63 2.17 -17.85
CA TYR A 184 -2.69 2.10 -18.87
C TYR A 184 -2.16 1.61 -20.20
N THR A 185 -2.98 0.84 -20.94
CA THR A 185 -2.72 0.46 -22.32
C THR A 185 -2.89 1.66 -23.25
N LYS A 186 -2.45 1.53 -24.51
CA LYS A 186 -2.70 2.56 -25.54
C LYS A 186 -4.21 2.84 -25.73
N ASP A 187 -5.06 1.82 -25.52
CA ASP A 187 -6.53 1.93 -25.61
C ASP A 187 -7.16 2.45 -24.29
N GLY A 188 -6.34 2.86 -23.31
CA GLY A 188 -6.78 3.40 -22.05
C GLY A 188 -7.32 2.37 -21.04
N LYS A 189 -7.12 1.08 -21.23
CA LYS A 189 -7.48 0.06 -20.23
C LYS A 189 -6.48 0.08 -19.07
N ALA A 190 -7.00 0.04 -17.84
CA ALA A 190 -6.17 -0.06 -16.65
C ALA A 190 -5.50 -1.43 -16.57
N ARG A 191 -4.20 -1.44 -16.21
CA ARG A 191 -3.43 -2.63 -15.89
C ARG A 191 -3.19 -2.69 -14.40
N ALA A 192 -3.25 -3.88 -13.83
CA ALA A 192 -2.84 -4.08 -12.45
C ALA A 192 -1.32 -3.94 -12.31
N ILE A 193 -0.89 -3.17 -11.30
CA ILE A 193 0.49 -3.12 -10.83
C ILE A 193 0.45 -3.58 -9.36
N PRO A 194 0.57 -4.89 -9.08
CA PRO A 194 0.46 -5.42 -7.74
C PRO A 194 1.58 -4.91 -6.82
N GLY A 195 1.25 -4.76 -5.54
CA GLY A 195 2.24 -4.56 -4.49
C GLY A 195 3.11 -5.80 -4.29
N HIS A 196 4.28 -5.61 -3.70
CA HIS A 196 5.23 -6.71 -3.53
C HIS A 196 5.00 -7.55 -2.28
N SER A 197 4.27 -7.04 -1.28
CA SER A 197 4.05 -7.74 -0.01
C SER A 197 2.68 -7.43 0.62
N LEU A 198 1.69 -8.27 0.32
CA LEU A 198 0.38 -8.16 0.97
C LEU A 198 0.46 -8.40 2.48
N THR A 199 1.45 -9.15 2.98
CA THR A 199 1.69 -9.36 4.41
C THR A 199 2.09 -8.06 5.13
N LEU A 200 2.96 -7.24 4.53
CA LEU A 200 3.26 -5.90 5.07
C LEU A 200 2.02 -4.99 5.02
N GLY A 201 1.28 -5.02 3.91
CA GLY A 201 0.02 -4.28 3.79
C GLY A 201 -0.98 -4.67 4.87
N ALA A 202 -1.14 -5.97 5.15
CA ALA A 202 -2.00 -6.47 6.20
C ALA A 202 -1.53 -6.04 7.59
N LEU A 203 -0.23 -6.15 7.88
CA LEU A 203 0.34 -5.67 9.15
C LEU A 203 0.05 -4.19 9.35
N GLY A 204 0.25 -3.37 8.32
CA GLY A 204 -0.08 -1.95 8.36
C GLY A 204 -1.55 -1.68 8.65
N CYS A 205 -2.47 -2.42 8.01
CA CYS A 205 -3.90 -2.30 8.30
C CYS A 205 -4.26 -2.65 9.75
N PHE A 206 -3.66 -3.71 10.33
CA PHE A 206 -3.88 -4.06 11.74
C PHE A 206 -3.32 -2.98 12.68
N ILE A 207 -2.14 -2.44 12.42
CA ILE A 207 -1.58 -1.33 13.18
C ILE A 207 -2.51 -0.11 13.11
N LEU A 208 -2.98 0.27 11.91
CA LEU A 208 -3.91 1.39 11.73
C LEU A 208 -5.22 1.16 12.48
N TRP A 209 -5.81 -0.03 12.40
CA TRP A 209 -7.04 -0.35 13.11
C TRP A 209 -6.87 -0.26 14.63
N PHE A 210 -5.80 -0.84 15.15
CA PHE A 210 -5.47 -0.75 16.57
C PHE A 210 -5.28 0.71 17.02
N CYS A 211 -4.51 1.48 16.28
CA CYS A 211 -4.26 2.89 16.58
C CYS A 211 -5.51 3.77 16.41
N TRP A 212 -6.51 3.32 15.64
CA TRP A 212 -7.75 4.05 15.46
C TRP A 212 -8.61 4.14 16.73
N PHE A 213 -8.41 3.22 17.67
CA PHE A 213 -8.96 3.38 19.00
C PHE A 213 -8.40 4.61 19.73
N GLY A 214 -7.13 4.93 19.54
CA GLY A 214 -6.54 6.20 19.99
C GLY A 214 -6.99 7.38 19.16
N PHE A 215 -7.12 7.23 17.82
CA PHE A 215 -7.57 8.28 16.93
C PHE A 215 -9.00 8.73 17.26
N ASN A 216 -9.96 7.83 17.24
CA ASN A 216 -11.36 8.13 17.53
C ASN A 216 -11.64 8.23 19.04
N GLY A 217 -11.25 7.25 19.84
CA GLY A 217 -11.49 7.25 21.28
C GLY A 217 -10.74 8.38 22.00
N GLY A 218 -9.51 8.67 21.55
CA GLY A 218 -8.71 9.79 22.06
C GLY A 218 -9.30 11.16 21.77
N SER A 219 -10.15 11.29 20.73
CA SER A 219 -10.82 12.55 20.40
C SER A 219 -11.86 13.00 21.43
N THR A 220 -12.18 12.18 22.43
CA THR A 220 -12.89 12.65 23.63
C THR A 220 -12.08 13.65 24.44
N VAL A 221 -10.76 13.66 24.29
CA VAL A 221 -9.74 14.45 25.01
C VAL A 221 -9.89 14.43 26.54
N ALA A 222 -10.85 13.70 27.07
CA ALA A 222 -11.13 13.51 28.49
C ALA A 222 -11.81 12.16 28.74
N LEU A 223 -11.56 11.57 29.91
CA LEU A 223 -12.34 10.44 30.44
C LEU A 223 -13.21 10.86 31.64
N SER A 224 -12.92 12.01 32.25
CA SER A 224 -13.74 12.60 33.32
C SER A 224 -15.07 13.16 32.78
N GLY A 225 -15.99 13.55 33.66
CA GLY A 225 -17.22 14.25 33.30
C GLY A 225 -18.13 13.53 32.28
N GLY A 226 -18.11 12.17 32.24
CA GLY A 226 -18.85 11.39 31.23
C GLY A 226 -18.04 10.99 30.01
N GLY A 227 -16.82 11.48 29.85
CA GLY A 227 -15.94 11.16 28.72
C GLY A 227 -15.63 9.67 28.57
N ALA A 228 -15.53 8.92 29.67
CA ALA A 228 -15.31 7.46 29.65
C ALA A 228 -16.47 6.69 28.98
N GLU A 229 -17.71 7.12 29.16
CA GLU A 229 -18.86 6.52 28.50
C GLU A 229 -18.82 6.78 27.00
N VAL A 230 -18.56 8.04 26.60
CA VAL A 230 -18.40 8.43 25.19
C VAL A 230 -17.26 7.63 24.56
N ALA A 231 -16.08 7.60 25.18
CA ALA A 231 -14.94 6.83 24.66
C ALA A 231 -15.28 5.35 24.48
N SER A 232 -15.97 4.73 25.44
CA SER A 232 -16.39 3.33 25.35
C SER A 232 -17.33 3.09 24.16
N ARG A 233 -18.31 3.98 23.94
CA ARG A 233 -19.20 3.93 22.77
C ARG A 233 -18.44 4.10 21.46
N VAL A 234 -17.53 5.06 21.40
CA VAL A 234 -16.66 5.31 20.25
C VAL A 234 -15.82 4.09 19.87
N PHE A 235 -15.28 3.37 20.85
CA PHE A 235 -14.56 2.11 20.59
C PHE A 235 -15.46 1.07 19.91
N VAL A 236 -16.70 0.90 20.38
CA VAL A 236 -17.66 -0.05 19.83
C VAL A 236 -18.06 0.34 18.40
N THR A 237 -18.45 1.58 18.18
CA THR A 237 -18.90 2.06 16.87
C THR A 237 -17.77 2.04 15.84
N THR A 238 -16.56 2.43 16.23
CA THR A 238 -15.35 2.38 15.38
C THR A 238 -15.06 0.95 14.94
N ASN A 239 -15.01 0.01 15.89
CA ASN A 239 -14.76 -1.40 15.60
C ASN A 239 -15.86 -2.04 14.74
N MET A 240 -17.13 -1.69 15.00
CA MET A 240 -18.27 -2.23 14.26
C MET A 240 -18.23 -1.81 12.79
N ALA A 241 -18.02 -0.51 12.50
CA ALA A 241 -17.96 -0.02 11.12
C ALA A 241 -16.82 -0.67 10.33
N ALA A 242 -15.63 -0.76 10.93
CA ALA A 242 -14.47 -1.40 10.31
C ALA A 242 -14.72 -2.88 9.99
N ALA A 243 -15.22 -3.65 10.96
CA ALA A 243 -15.49 -5.07 10.79
C ALA A 243 -16.55 -5.33 9.71
N VAL A 244 -17.66 -4.58 9.74
CA VAL A 244 -18.74 -4.73 8.76
C VAL A 244 -18.30 -4.30 7.37
N ALA A 245 -17.56 -3.21 7.23
CA ALA A 245 -17.01 -2.79 5.94
C ALA A 245 -16.07 -3.84 5.35
N THR A 246 -15.20 -4.43 6.17
CA THR A 246 -14.30 -5.53 5.77
C THR A 246 -15.07 -6.70 5.19
N VAL A 247 -16.10 -7.19 5.91
CA VAL A 247 -16.95 -8.30 5.47
C VAL A 247 -17.71 -7.93 4.19
N THR A 248 -18.23 -6.71 4.11
CA THR A 248 -18.95 -6.21 2.93
C THR A 248 -18.06 -6.24 1.69
N VAL A 249 -16.83 -5.72 1.78
CA VAL A 249 -15.87 -5.74 0.66
C VAL A 249 -15.47 -7.17 0.28
N MET A 250 -15.22 -8.04 1.26
CA MET A 250 -14.95 -9.45 1.01
C MET A 250 -16.09 -10.08 0.20
N CYS A 251 -17.34 -9.89 0.62
CA CYS A 251 -18.52 -10.43 -0.08
C CYS A 251 -18.66 -9.86 -1.49
N ILE A 252 -18.53 -8.54 -1.67
CA ILE A 252 -18.63 -7.90 -2.99
C ILE A 252 -17.57 -8.47 -3.95
N THR A 253 -16.32 -8.52 -3.52
CA THR A 253 -15.22 -9.00 -4.35
C THR A 253 -15.36 -10.50 -4.64
N TRP A 254 -15.81 -11.30 -3.67
CA TRP A 254 -16.07 -12.73 -3.86
C TRP A 254 -17.16 -12.98 -4.92
N ILE A 255 -18.26 -12.25 -4.85
CA ILE A 255 -19.34 -12.37 -5.83
C ILE A 255 -18.87 -11.93 -7.22
N ARG A 256 -18.18 -10.78 -7.33
CA ARG A 256 -17.78 -10.18 -8.62
C ARG A 256 -16.61 -10.90 -9.29
N TYR A 257 -15.57 -11.23 -8.50
CA TYR A 257 -14.31 -11.80 -9.01
C TYR A 257 -14.21 -13.31 -8.79
N LYS A 258 -15.25 -13.95 -8.21
CA LYS A 258 -15.30 -15.37 -7.86
C LYS A 258 -14.29 -15.80 -6.78
N LYS A 259 -13.50 -14.88 -6.28
CA LYS A 259 -12.55 -15.02 -5.16
C LYS A 259 -12.50 -13.72 -4.38
N PRO A 260 -12.35 -13.76 -3.05
CA PRO A 260 -12.17 -12.54 -2.27
C PRO A 260 -10.83 -11.89 -2.60
N ASP A 261 -10.84 -10.58 -2.87
CA ASP A 261 -9.61 -9.81 -3.11
C ASP A 261 -9.05 -9.33 -1.76
N VAL A 262 -7.84 -9.78 -1.42
CA VAL A 262 -7.21 -9.47 -0.14
C VAL A 262 -6.90 -7.97 -0.03
N SER A 263 -6.36 -7.34 -1.07
CA SER A 263 -5.98 -5.93 -1.03
C SER A 263 -7.19 -5.00 -0.93
N MET A 264 -8.27 -5.32 -1.64
CA MET A 264 -9.55 -4.60 -1.52
C MET A 264 -10.16 -4.79 -0.13
N THR A 265 -10.12 -6.00 0.43
CA THR A 265 -10.66 -6.30 1.76
C THR A 265 -9.90 -5.55 2.85
N LEU A 266 -8.58 -5.41 2.74
CA LEU A 266 -7.77 -4.57 3.61
C LEU A 266 -8.18 -3.09 3.49
N ASN A 267 -8.35 -2.57 2.26
CA ASN A 267 -8.88 -1.22 2.07
C ASN A 267 -10.30 -1.05 2.62
N GLY A 268 -11.10 -2.12 2.63
CA GLY A 268 -12.43 -2.14 3.24
C GLY A 268 -12.40 -1.84 4.72
N SER A 269 -11.45 -2.41 5.48
CA SER A 269 -11.30 -2.11 6.90
C SER A 269 -10.98 -0.64 7.14
N LEU A 270 -10.04 -0.09 6.38
CA LEU A 270 -9.66 1.32 6.47
C LEU A 270 -10.81 2.25 6.06
N ALA A 271 -11.56 1.90 5.03
CA ALA A 271 -12.71 2.68 4.58
C ALA A 271 -13.82 2.76 5.64
N GLY A 272 -14.10 1.65 6.34
CA GLY A 272 -15.03 1.63 7.47
C GLY A 272 -14.57 2.51 8.62
N LEU A 273 -13.27 2.45 8.95
CA LEU A 273 -12.65 3.30 9.96
C LEU A 273 -12.77 4.79 9.60
N VAL A 274 -12.43 5.16 8.37
CA VAL A 274 -12.54 6.53 7.88
C VAL A 274 -13.99 7.04 7.91
N ALA A 275 -14.94 6.23 7.41
CA ALA A 275 -16.33 6.67 7.31
C ALA A 275 -16.99 6.88 8.68
N ILE A 276 -16.62 6.10 9.70
CA ILE A 276 -17.20 6.25 11.03
C ILE A 276 -16.61 7.39 11.84
N THR A 277 -15.42 7.85 11.48
CA THR A 277 -14.60 8.79 12.26
C THR A 277 -15.33 10.11 12.58
N ALA A 278 -16.17 10.63 11.67
CA ALA A 278 -16.92 11.86 11.91
C ALA A 278 -18.03 11.72 12.96
N GLY A 279 -18.63 10.53 13.09
CA GLY A 279 -19.82 10.34 13.88
C GLY A 279 -19.77 9.19 14.86
N CYS A 280 -18.57 8.67 15.16
CA CYS A 280 -18.42 7.53 16.06
C CYS A 280 -18.96 7.79 17.47
N ASP A 281 -19.09 9.04 17.88
CA ASP A 281 -19.66 9.52 19.15
C ASP A 281 -21.19 9.68 19.12
N VAL A 282 -21.78 9.95 17.95
CA VAL A 282 -23.21 10.29 17.84
C VAL A 282 -24.09 9.22 17.21
N VAL A 283 -23.52 8.14 16.66
CA VAL A 283 -24.32 7.07 16.03
C VAL A 283 -24.47 5.85 16.94
N THR A 284 -25.57 5.11 16.75
CA THR A 284 -25.78 3.81 17.41
C THR A 284 -24.88 2.73 16.78
N PRO A 285 -24.62 1.60 17.46
CA PRO A 285 -23.92 0.44 16.85
C PRO A 285 -24.59 -0.05 15.56
N VAL A 286 -25.92 0.03 15.44
CA VAL A 286 -26.65 -0.31 14.22
C VAL A 286 -26.37 0.72 13.12
N GLY A 287 -26.43 2.01 13.45
CA GLY A 287 -26.04 3.09 12.51
C GLY A 287 -24.61 2.92 12.02
N SER A 288 -23.69 2.60 12.93
CA SER A 288 -22.28 2.31 12.60
C SER A 288 -22.13 1.12 11.65
N ALA A 289 -22.87 0.03 11.87
CA ALA A 289 -22.87 -1.12 10.96
C ALA A 289 -23.37 -0.75 9.54
N ILE A 290 -24.43 0.07 9.46
CA ILE A 290 -24.95 0.55 8.17
C ILE A 290 -23.92 1.46 7.46
N ILE A 291 -23.28 2.36 8.21
CA ILE A 291 -22.17 3.18 7.68
C ILE A 291 -21.04 2.28 7.15
N GLY A 292 -20.68 1.22 7.88
CA GLY A 292 -19.70 0.23 7.42
C GLY A 292 -20.09 -0.47 6.11
N ILE A 293 -21.37 -0.84 5.95
CA ILE A 293 -21.88 -1.40 4.68
C ILE A 293 -21.72 -0.37 3.55
N CYS A 294 -22.16 0.86 3.76
CA CYS A 294 -22.05 1.94 2.77
C CYS A 294 -20.58 2.19 2.38
N ALA A 295 -19.68 2.22 3.38
CA ALA A 295 -18.25 2.39 3.16
C ALA A 295 -17.64 1.24 2.34
N GLY A 296 -18.06 0.01 2.60
CA GLY A 296 -17.63 -1.17 1.83
C GLY A 296 -18.02 -1.09 0.36
N PHE A 297 -19.24 -0.66 0.05
CA PHE A 297 -19.65 -0.39 -1.34
C PHE A 297 -18.88 0.77 -1.93
N ALA A 298 -18.77 1.89 -1.21
CA ALA A 298 -18.13 3.10 -1.70
C ALA A 298 -16.65 2.89 -2.03
N VAL A 299 -15.90 2.13 -1.22
CA VAL A 299 -14.47 1.91 -1.48
C VAL A 299 -14.24 1.01 -2.70
N VAL A 300 -15.03 -0.05 -2.89
CA VAL A 300 -14.87 -0.94 -4.07
C VAL A 300 -15.15 -0.18 -5.35
N PHE A 301 -16.33 0.43 -5.44
CA PHE A 301 -16.74 1.15 -6.64
C PHE A 301 -15.97 2.46 -6.81
N GLY A 302 -15.56 3.11 -5.72
CA GLY A 302 -14.76 4.32 -5.74
C GLY A 302 -13.35 4.10 -6.28
N ILE A 303 -12.64 3.07 -5.83
CA ILE A 303 -11.33 2.71 -6.37
C ILE A 303 -11.43 2.36 -7.86
N GLU A 304 -12.41 1.54 -8.25
CA GLU A 304 -12.63 1.21 -9.66
C GLU A 304 -12.98 2.45 -10.50
N PHE A 305 -13.79 3.35 -9.99
CA PHE A 305 -14.15 4.59 -10.67
C PHE A 305 -12.94 5.51 -10.89
N VAL A 306 -12.14 5.72 -9.85
CA VAL A 306 -10.91 6.53 -9.92
C VAL A 306 -9.93 5.94 -10.93
N ASP A 307 -9.67 4.63 -10.85
CA ASP A 307 -8.73 3.96 -11.74
C ASP A 307 -9.24 3.82 -13.18
N GLN A 308 -10.47 3.35 -13.37
CA GLN A 308 -10.98 2.96 -14.69
C GLN A 308 -11.68 4.09 -15.45
N LYS A 309 -12.32 5.03 -14.75
CA LYS A 309 -13.08 6.13 -15.36
C LYS A 309 -12.33 7.44 -15.33
N LEU A 310 -11.83 7.86 -14.18
CA LEU A 310 -11.05 9.10 -14.07
C LEU A 310 -9.63 8.95 -14.62
N LYS A 311 -9.12 7.71 -14.75
CA LYS A 311 -7.75 7.41 -15.18
C LYS A 311 -6.70 8.04 -14.26
N VAL A 312 -7.00 8.11 -12.98
CA VAL A 312 -6.05 8.54 -11.94
C VAL A 312 -5.44 7.30 -11.30
N ASP A 313 -4.13 7.17 -11.41
CA ASP A 313 -3.38 6.04 -10.84
C ASP A 313 -3.12 6.27 -9.35
N ASP A 314 -3.82 5.52 -8.52
CA ASP A 314 -3.71 5.51 -7.06
C ASP A 314 -3.18 4.14 -6.60
N PRO A 315 -1.87 4.01 -6.36
CA PRO A 315 -1.24 2.73 -6.04
C PRO A 315 -1.80 2.00 -4.82
N VAL A 316 -2.19 2.74 -3.79
CA VAL A 316 -2.64 2.16 -2.51
C VAL A 316 -4.15 2.22 -2.29
N GLY A 317 -4.87 2.97 -3.12
CA GLY A 317 -6.32 3.18 -2.98
C GLY A 317 -6.68 4.29 -1.99
N ALA A 318 -5.75 5.21 -1.71
CA ALA A 318 -5.95 6.30 -0.75
C ALA A 318 -7.14 7.21 -1.08
N VAL A 319 -7.38 7.49 -2.36
CA VAL A 319 -8.52 8.30 -2.80
C VAL A 319 -9.85 7.61 -2.46
N GLY A 320 -9.96 6.31 -2.75
CA GLY A 320 -11.15 5.52 -2.42
C GLY A 320 -11.40 5.43 -0.91
N VAL A 321 -10.33 5.19 -0.16
CA VAL A 321 -10.40 5.07 1.31
C VAL A 321 -10.66 6.40 1.98
N HIS A 322 -9.87 7.45 1.68
CA HIS A 322 -9.88 8.66 2.47
C HIS A 322 -10.73 9.79 1.87
N CYS A 323 -10.68 10.02 0.54
CA CYS A 323 -11.48 11.08 -0.09
C CYS A 323 -12.97 10.70 -0.11
N ILE A 324 -13.28 9.54 -0.72
CA ILE A 324 -14.67 9.12 -0.95
C ILE A 324 -15.34 8.77 0.38
N ASN A 325 -14.69 7.97 1.22
CA ASN A 325 -15.29 7.54 2.48
C ASN A 325 -15.23 8.60 3.58
N GLY A 326 -14.28 9.54 3.53
CA GLY A 326 -14.29 10.71 4.41
C GLY A 326 -15.50 11.61 4.14
N ALA A 327 -15.76 11.93 2.86
CA ALA A 327 -16.94 12.68 2.46
C ALA A 327 -18.24 11.93 2.79
N LEU A 328 -18.33 10.65 2.41
CA LEU A 328 -19.50 9.82 2.63
C LEU A 328 -19.83 9.69 4.13
N GLY A 329 -18.84 9.38 4.97
CA GLY A 329 -19.02 9.21 6.40
C GLY A 329 -19.58 10.46 7.06
N THR A 330 -18.99 11.62 6.74
CA THR A 330 -19.46 12.92 7.24
C THR A 330 -20.90 13.24 6.81
N ILE A 331 -21.29 12.88 5.58
CA ILE A 331 -22.67 13.08 5.11
C ILE A 331 -23.63 12.11 5.83
N LEU A 332 -23.22 10.86 6.04
CA LEU A 332 -24.06 9.83 6.64
C LEU A 332 -24.43 10.12 8.10
N ILE A 333 -23.63 10.87 8.85
CA ILE A 333 -24.04 11.28 10.20
C ILE A 333 -25.25 12.23 10.17
N GLY A 334 -25.41 13.02 9.11
CA GLY A 334 -26.62 13.80 8.88
C GLY A 334 -27.89 12.93 8.78
N LEU A 335 -27.75 11.63 8.48
CA LEU A 335 -28.85 10.66 8.47
C LEU A 335 -28.95 9.86 9.78
N PHE A 336 -27.82 9.47 10.39
CA PHE A 336 -27.76 8.45 11.45
C PHE A 336 -27.40 8.99 12.84
N ALA A 337 -27.14 10.28 13.04
CA ALA A 337 -26.88 10.84 14.35
C ALA A 337 -28.07 10.60 15.30
N TYR A 338 -27.77 10.03 16.48
CA TYR A 338 -28.77 9.65 17.48
C TYR A 338 -28.42 10.15 18.89
N TYR A 339 -27.15 10.03 19.29
CA TYR A 339 -26.71 10.46 20.61
C TYR A 339 -26.27 11.93 20.57
N ASN A 340 -27.24 12.83 20.43
CA ASN A 340 -27.01 14.25 20.63
C ASN A 340 -27.23 14.54 22.12
N GLY A 341 -26.18 14.48 22.91
CA GLY A 341 -26.23 14.60 24.36
C GLY A 341 -26.68 15.98 24.89
N THR A 342 -26.93 16.96 24.02
CA THR A 342 -27.31 18.32 24.39
C THR A 342 -28.44 18.84 23.51
N GLU A 343 -29.21 19.83 24.01
CA GLU A 343 -30.29 20.50 23.26
C GLU A 343 -29.81 21.22 21.98
N VAL A 344 -28.50 21.31 21.78
CA VAL A 344 -27.85 22.08 20.69
C VAL A 344 -27.47 21.19 19.50
N GLU A 345 -27.34 19.87 19.66
CA GLU A 345 -26.92 18.99 18.58
C GLU A 345 -28.12 18.35 17.88
N PRO A 346 -28.28 18.58 16.56
CA PRO A 346 -29.43 18.07 15.84
C PRO A 346 -29.35 16.55 15.61
N LEU A 347 -30.49 15.87 15.73
CA LEU A 347 -30.66 14.47 15.35
C LEU A 347 -30.50 14.30 13.82
N GLY A 348 -30.08 13.14 13.38
CA GLY A 348 -30.11 12.75 11.98
C GLY A 348 -31.52 12.61 11.43
N VAL A 349 -31.65 12.62 10.11
CA VAL A 349 -32.95 12.55 9.41
C VAL A 349 -33.78 11.36 9.85
N PHE A 350 -33.16 10.18 10.00
CA PHE A 350 -33.87 8.95 10.39
C PHE A 350 -34.38 8.93 11.84
N TYR A 351 -33.94 9.87 12.65
CA TYR A 351 -34.34 10.03 14.05
C TYR A 351 -35.17 11.31 14.29
N GLY A 352 -35.67 11.93 13.21
CA GLY A 352 -36.58 13.07 13.30
C GLY A 352 -35.92 14.43 13.32
N GLY A 353 -34.59 14.55 13.09
CA GLY A 353 -33.86 15.82 13.08
C GLY A 353 -34.08 16.71 11.85
N GLY A 354 -34.84 16.24 10.85
CA GLY A 354 -35.06 16.98 9.61
C GLY A 354 -33.79 17.05 8.75
N PHE A 355 -33.83 17.92 7.71
CA PHE A 355 -32.74 18.01 6.72
C PHE A 355 -31.72 19.10 7.01
N HIS A 356 -31.91 19.91 8.05
CA HIS A 356 -31.03 21.05 8.34
C HIS A 356 -29.60 20.58 8.63
N PHE A 357 -29.44 19.65 9.57
CA PHE A 357 -28.13 19.11 9.93
C PHE A 357 -27.45 18.40 8.73
N LEU A 358 -28.20 17.59 7.99
CA LEU A 358 -27.69 16.98 6.76
C LEU A 358 -27.19 18.04 5.76
N GLY A 359 -27.92 19.15 5.62
CA GLY A 359 -27.51 20.27 4.76
C GLY A 359 -26.20 20.91 5.22
N ILE A 360 -26.00 21.08 6.53
CA ILE A 360 -24.74 21.59 7.08
C ILE A 360 -23.57 20.62 6.81
N GLN A 361 -23.78 19.33 6.99
CA GLN A 361 -22.76 18.31 6.72
C GLN A 361 -22.34 18.30 5.22
N ILE A 362 -23.31 18.40 4.32
CA ILE A 362 -23.03 18.50 2.88
C ILE A 362 -22.28 19.81 2.58
N LEU A 363 -22.70 20.94 3.15
CA LEU A 363 -22.05 22.22 2.95
C LEU A 363 -20.58 22.18 3.38
N GLY A 364 -20.29 21.65 4.57
CA GLY A 364 -18.93 21.53 5.09
C GLY A 364 -18.05 20.63 4.22
N VAL A 365 -18.56 19.46 3.81
CA VAL A 365 -17.86 18.57 2.88
C VAL A 365 -17.51 19.28 1.57
N VAL A 366 -18.47 19.97 0.95
CA VAL A 366 -18.24 20.70 -0.32
C VAL A 366 -17.25 21.83 -0.14
N ALA A 367 -17.35 22.59 0.95
CA ALA A 367 -16.45 23.70 1.23
C ALA A 367 -15.00 23.24 1.42
N VAL A 368 -14.79 22.17 2.18
CA VAL A 368 -13.43 21.62 2.39
C VAL A 368 -12.87 20.99 1.12
N ILE A 369 -13.69 20.26 0.33
CA ILE A 369 -13.27 19.78 -1.00
C ILE A 369 -12.81 20.93 -1.87
N ALA A 370 -13.60 22.01 -1.95
CA ALA A 370 -13.26 23.17 -2.78
C ALA A 370 -11.96 23.84 -2.31
N TRP A 371 -11.80 24.05 -0.99
CA TRP A 371 -10.58 24.60 -0.41
C TRP A 371 -9.34 23.78 -0.77
N VAL A 372 -9.37 22.49 -0.48
CA VAL A 372 -8.21 21.61 -0.71
C VAL A 372 -7.93 21.44 -2.21
N ALA A 373 -8.96 21.24 -3.04
CA ALA A 373 -8.78 21.07 -4.47
C ALA A 373 -8.16 22.30 -5.14
N ILE A 374 -8.63 23.49 -4.81
CA ILE A 374 -8.10 24.75 -5.37
C ILE A 374 -6.66 24.97 -4.89
N THR A 375 -6.44 24.95 -3.58
CA THR A 375 -5.13 25.27 -3.00
C THR A 375 -4.07 24.23 -3.38
N MET A 376 -4.38 22.95 -3.34
CA MET A 376 -3.43 21.90 -3.73
C MET A 376 -3.18 21.89 -5.25
N THR A 377 -4.16 22.27 -6.07
CA THR A 377 -3.90 22.46 -7.51
C THR A 377 -2.85 23.56 -7.74
N ILE A 378 -2.95 24.67 -7.01
CA ILE A 378 -1.95 25.74 -7.08
C ILE A 378 -0.59 25.24 -6.61
N VAL A 379 -0.51 24.60 -5.44
CA VAL A 379 0.73 24.10 -4.85
C VAL A 379 1.43 23.10 -5.77
N PHE A 380 0.72 22.06 -6.24
CA PHE A 380 1.32 21.07 -7.12
C PHE A 380 1.77 21.64 -8.46
N ASN A 381 1.05 22.61 -9.04
CA ASN A 381 1.50 23.27 -10.26
C ASN A 381 2.73 24.15 -10.02
N ILE A 382 2.83 24.88 -8.91
CA ILE A 382 4.05 25.61 -8.55
C ILE A 382 5.24 24.65 -8.45
N ILE A 383 5.11 23.57 -7.69
CA ILE A 383 6.16 22.55 -7.56
C ILE A 383 6.54 21.97 -8.92
N LYS A 384 5.54 21.60 -9.74
CA LYS A 384 5.74 21.01 -11.07
C LYS A 384 6.57 21.90 -11.99
N HIS A 385 6.33 23.23 -11.97
CA HIS A 385 6.99 24.19 -12.87
C HIS A 385 8.29 24.79 -12.31
N THR A 386 8.60 24.55 -11.02
CA THR A 386 9.83 25.02 -10.39
C THR A 386 10.87 23.92 -10.25
N ILE A 387 10.72 23.04 -9.26
CA ILE A 387 11.67 21.96 -8.96
C ILE A 387 11.34 20.64 -9.68
N GLY A 388 10.15 20.55 -10.29
CA GLY A 388 9.60 19.36 -10.89
C GLY A 388 8.93 18.43 -9.87
N LEU A 389 7.74 17.92 -10.22
CA LEU A 389 6.95 17.06 -9.34
C LEU A 389 7.28 15.57 -9.52
N ARG A 390 7.60 15.16 -10.76
CA ARG A 390 7.84 13.76 -11.15
C ARG A 390 9.32 13.51 -11.41
N VAL A 391 9.78 12.32 -11.07
CA VAL A 391 11.09 11.81 -11.43
C VAL A 391 11.19 11.53 -12.94
N SER A 392 12.40 11.35 -13.47
CA SER A 392 12.59 10.93 -14.86
C SER A 392 12.09 9.51 -15.12
N GLU A 393 11.81 9.19 -16.38
CA GLU A 393 11.37 7.84 -16.78
C GLU A 393 12.39 6.76 -16.38
N ALA A 394 13.68 7.05 -16.52
CA ALA A 394 14.74 6.12 -16.15
C ALA A 394 14.76 5.82 -14.65
N GLU A 395 14.58 6.83 -13.81
CA GLU A 395 14.49 6.69 -12.35
C GLU A 395 13.24 5.90 -11.93
N GLU A 396 12.08 6.17 -12.55
CA GLU A 396 10.84 5.43 -12.28
C GLU A 396 10.97 3.94 -12.67
N ILE A 397 11.63 3.65 -13.82
CA ILE A 397 11.90 2.27 -14.24
C ILE A 397 12.87 1.58 -13.27
N MET A 398 13.93 2.27 -12.84
CA MET A 398 14.90 1.75 -11.87
C MET A 398 14.28 1.50 -10.50
N GLY A 399 13.39 2.39 -10.06
CA GLY A 399 12.88 2.47 -8.69
C GLY A 399 13.59 3.57 -7.90
N LEU A 400 12.86 4.17 -6.96
CA LEU A 400 13.29 5.41 -6.31
C LEU A 400 14.31 5.22 -5.17
N ASP A 401 14.48 4.00 -4.66
CA ASP A 401 15.41 3.73 -3.56
C ASP A 401 16.84 4.12 -3.94
N LYS A 402 17.27 3.77 -5.15
CA LYS A 402 18.64 4.03 -5.60
C LYS A 402 18.89 5.49 -6.01
N PRO A 403 18.10 6.12 -6.90
CA PRO A 403 18.35 7.48 -7.35
C PRO A 403 18.10 8.54 -6.28
N GLU A 404 17.10 8.36 -5.42
CA GLU A 404 16.71 9.36 -4.41
C GLU A 404 17.47 9.20 -3.08
N HIS A 405 17.89 7.96 -2.72
CA HIS A 405 18.47 7.66 -1.40
C HIS A 405 19.82 6.92 -1.46
N GLY A 406 20.33 6.57 -2.65
CA GLY A 406 21.56 5.78 -2.78
C GLY A 406 21.43 4.34 -2.25
N LEU A 407 20.20 3.88 -1.96
CA LEU A 407 19.92 2.59 -1.37
C LEU A 407 19.80 1.53 -2.47
N SER A 408 20.67 0.52 -2.46
CA SER A 408 20.65 -0.55 -3.46
C SER A 408 19.41 -1.44 -3.35
N SER A 409 18.97 -1.71 -2.12
CA SER A 409 17.72 -2.41 -1.79
C SER A 409 17.35 -2.15 -0.34
N ALA A 410 16.07 -2.00 -0.03
CA ALA A 410 15.55 -2.03 1.34
C ALA A 410 15.54 -3.45 1.94
N TYR A 411 15.75 -4.47 1.10
CA TYR A 411 15.72 -5.89 1.45
C TYR A 411 17.06 -6.53 1.05
N ALA A 412 18.13 -6.25 1.81
CA ALA A 412 19.51 -6.59 1.43
C ALA A 412 19.73 -8.07 1.06
N ASP A 413 19.09 -9.00 1.77
CA ASP A 413 19.30 -10.43 1.58
C ASP A 413 18.23 -11.13 0.73
N PHE A 414 17.17 -10.41 0.31
CA PHE A 414 16.05 -10.96 -0.45
C PHE A 414 16.09 -10.63 -1.95
N MET A 415 16.93 -9.67 -2.35
CA MET A 415 17.12 -9.34 -3.76
C MET A 415 18.41 -10.00 -4.26
N PRO A 416 18.38 -10.65 -5.45
CA PRO A 416 19.62 -11.09 -6.06
C PRO A 416 20.54 -9.88 -6.22
N VAL A 417 21.65 -9.86 -5.49
CA VAL A 417 22.71 -8.88 -5.72
C VAL A 417 23.26 -9.21 -7.10
N VAL A 418 22.86 -8.46 -8.12
CA VAL A 418 23.60 -8.48 -9.38
C VAL A 418 24.97 -7.94 -9.02
N PRO A 419 26.05 -8.73 -9.12
CA PRO A 419 27.37 -8.24 -8.81
C PRO A 419 27.63 -7.01 -9.67
N THR A 420 27.66 -5.83 -9.06
CA THR A 420 28.20 -4.66 -9.71
C THR A 420 29.69 -4.96 -9.86
N VAL A 421 30.11 -5.28 -11.07
CA VAL A 421 31.53 -5.37 -11.40
C VAL A 421 32.12 -4.02 -11.03
N LEU A 422 32.74 -3.95 -9.86
CA LEU A 422 33.48 -2.80 -9.40
C LEU A 422 34.64 -2.58 -10.39
N GLY A 423 34.51 -1.53 -11.18
CA GLY A 423 35.60 -0.96 -11.94
C GLY A 423 35.68 -1.31 -13.41
N THR A 424 34.71 -0.84 -14.20
CA THR A 424 34.95 -0.32 -15.56
C THR A 424 33.76 0.51 -16.00
N LYS A 425 34.00 1.78 -16.28
CA LYS A 425 33.23 2.74 -17.10
C LYS A 425 31.83 2.27 -17.58
N ALA A 426 30.86 2.25 -16.68
CA ALA A 426 29.47 1.91 -17.00
C ALA A 426 28.80 2.89 -17.99
N GLY A 427 29.36 4.10 -18.16
CA GLY A 427 28.84 5.11 -19.07
C GLY A 427 29.09 4.83 -20.55
N GLU A 428 30.16 4.09 -20.88
CA GLU A 428 30.52 3.82 -22.30
C GLU A 428 29.79 2.56 -22.84
N THR A 429 29.42 1.62 -21.98
CA THR A 429 28.73 0.39 -22.40
C THR A 429 27.23 0.62 -22.62
N ALA A 430 26.60 1.48 -21.84
CA ALA A 430 25.19 1.83 -22.03
C ALA A 430 24.94 2.67 -23.29
N ALA A 431 25.93 3.49 -23.72
CA ALA A 431 25.82 4.25 -24.94
C ALA A 431 25.98 3.37 -26.22
N LYS A 432 26.67 2.23 -26.10
CA LYS A 432 26.84 1.29 -27.24
C LYS A 432 25.67 0.33 -27.44
N ILE A 433 24.79 0.16 -26.46
CA ILE A 433 23.59 -0.72 -26.56
C ILE A 433 22.43 -0.01 -27.28
N LYS A 434 22.48 1.31 -27.41
CA LYS A 434 21.42 2.10 -28.06
C LYS A 434 21.33 1.97 -29.58
N ASP A 435 22.30 1.34 -30.25
CA ASP A 435 22.41 1.32 -31.70
C ASP A 435 22.43 -0.09 -32.35
N THR A 436 22.03 -1.13 -31.66
CA THR A 436 21.84 -2.42 -32.31
C THR A 436 20.39 -2.58 -32.76
N ALA A 437 20.11 -2.23 -34.00
CA ALA A 437 18.90 -2.70 -34.67
C ALA A 437 18.83 -4.24 -34.57
N PRO A 438 17.63 -4.84 -34.44
CA PRO A 438 17.48 -6.28 -34.41
C PRO A 438 18.20 -6.90 -35.61
N VAL A 439 19.17 -7.78 -35.37
CA VAL A 439 19.87 -8.48 -36.42
C VAL A 439 18.83 -9.34 -37.16
N ALA A 440 18.72 -9.15 -38.49
CA ALA A 440 17.82 -9.97 -39.29
C ALA A 440 18.21 -11.45 -39.12
N VAL A 441 17.21 -12.34 -39.02
CA VAL A 441 17.40 -13.79 -38.79
C VAL A 441 18.39 -14.40 -39.82
N GLU A 442 18.45 -13.84 -41.03
CA GLU A 442 19.36 -14.23 -42.12
C GLU A 442 20.84 -13.93 -41.84
N LYS A 443 21.13 -13.07 -40.85
CA LYS A 443 22.51 -12.73 -40.41
C LYS A 443 22.90 -13.40 -39.10
N ALA A 444 22.04 -14.21 -38.51
CA ALA A 444 22.39 -15.02 -37.34
C ALA A 444 23.48 -16.02 -37.77
N VAL A 445 24.59 -16.03 -37.03
CA VAL A 445 25.66 -17.00 -37.25
C VAL A 445 25.06 -18.40 -37.09
N PRO A 446 25.12 -19.29 -38.10
CA PRO A 446 24.62 -20.62 -37.98
C PRO A 446 25.39 -21.34 -36.86
N VAL A 447 24.68 -21.81 -35.86
CA VAL A 447 25.27 -22.66 -34.81
C VAL A 447 25.63 -23.99 -35.51
N THR A 448 26.91 -24.17 -35.78
CA THR A 448 27.40 -25.45 -36.26
C THR A 448 27.15 -26.47 -35.12
N LYS A 449 26.31 -27.48 -35.37
CA LYS A 449 26.11 -28.56 -34.43
C LYS A 449 27.46 -29.31 -34.33
N VAL A 450 28.23 -29.02 -33.28
CA VAL A 450 29.40 -29.83 -32.93
C VAL A 450 28.82 -31.11 -32.35
N THR A 451 28.72 -32.13 -33.18
CA THR A 451 28.58 -33.50 -32.71
C THR A 451 29.96 -33.90 -32.18
N THR A 452 30.24 -33.60 -30.94
CA THR A 452 31.24 -34.35 -30.18
C THR A 452 30.71 -35.77 -30.10
N GLU A 453 31.40 -36.70 -30.71
CA GLU A 453 31.25 -38.12 -30.37
C GLU A 453 31.39 -38.21 -28.88
N GLY A 454 30.31 -38.67 -28.19
CA GLY A 454 30.19 -38.57 -26.75
C GLY A 454 31.44 -39.07 -26.06
N SER A 455 32.07 -38.24 -25.26
CA SER A 455 33.13 -38.69 -24.36
C SER A 455 32.48 -39.66 -23.36
N ALA A 456 32.61 -40.94 -23.60
CA ALA A 456 32.46 -41.89 -22.51
C ALA A 456 33.53 -41.54 -21.47
N ALA A 457 33.15 -41.43 -20.18
CA ALA A 457 34.10 -41.35 -19.11
C ALA A 457 35.13 -42.49 -19.27
N ALA A 458 36.35 -42.34 -18.73
CA ALA A 458 37.44 -43.29 -18.91
C ALA A 458 37.07 -44.76 -18.51
N ASP A 459 35.96 -44.94 -17.80
CA ASP A 459 35.35 -46.19 -17.36
C ASP A 459 34.25 -46.75 -18.29
N GLY A 460 33.97 -46.07 -19.43
CA GLY A 460 32.95 -46.50 -20.40
C GLY A 460 31.51 -46.15 -20.04
N HIS A 461 31.24 -45.47 -18.90
CA HIS A 461 29.89 -45.07 -18.48
C HIS A 461 29.55 -43.69 -19.01
N LYS A 462 28.38 -43.52 -19.64
CA LYS A 462 27.87 -42.24 -20.09
C LYS A 462 27.18 -41.51 -18.95
N LEU A 463 27.64 -40.29 -18.68
CA LEU A 463 27.01 -39.37 -17.72
C LEU A 463 26.04 -38.46 -18.46
N SER A 464 24.80 -38.36 -17.96
CA SER A 464 23.80 -37.46 -18.55
C SER A 464 23.05 -36.67 -17.49
N LYS A 465 22.87 -35.38 -17.76
CA LYS A 465 22.05 -34.48 -16.93
C LYS A 465 20.67 -34.33 -17.58
N VAL A 466 19.63 -34.67 -16.83
CA VAL A 466 18.25 -34.46 -17.23
C VAL A 466 17.68 -33.29 -16.47
N VAL A 467 17.25 -32.24 -17.19
CA VAL A 467 16.63 -31.04 -16.64
C VAL A 467 15.15 -31.06 -16.98
N ILE A 468 14.31 -30.97 -15.95
CA ILE A 468 12.85 -31.05 -16.05
C ILE A 468 12.26 -29.73 -15.58
N ILE A 469 11.51 -29.05 -16.45
CA ILE A 469 10.76 -27.84 -16.07
C ILE A 469 9.29 -28.16 -16.05
N THR A 470 8.63 -28.05 -14.88
CA THR A 470 7.23 -28.43 -14.68
C THR A 470 6.49 -27.50 -13.71
N LYS A 471 5.21 -27.77 -13.47
CA LYS A 471 4.39 -27.08 -12.45
C LYS A 471 4.81 -27.50 -11.05
N GLN A 472 4.78 -26.58 -10.09
CA GLN A 472 5.10 -26.86 -8.68
C GLN A 472 4.21 -27.97 -8.09
N SER A 473 2.93 -28.02 -8.47
CA SER A 473 1.97 -29.05 -8.00
C SER A 473 2.31 -30.50 -8.40
N LYS A 474 3.25 -30.69 -9.33
CA LYS A 474 3.69 -32.03 -9.78
C LYS A 474 4.96 -32.50 -9.08
N PHE A 475 5.53 -31.71 -8.17
CA PHE A 475 6.83 -31.96 -7.55
C PHE A 475 6.88 -33.28 -6.78
N GLU A 476 6.00 -33.47 -5.80
CA GLU A 476 6.06 -34.64 -4.90
C GLU A 476 5.84 -35.94 -5.67
N VAL A 477 4.85 -35.97 -6.58
CA VAL A 477 4.58 -37.15 -7.39
C VAL A 477 5.76 -37.49 -8.30
N LEU A 478 6.40 -36.47 -8.87
CA LEU A 478 7.58 -36.70 -9.74
C LEU A 478 8.80 -37.16 -8.96
N LYS A 479 9.03 -36.59 -7.78
CA LYS A 479 10.10 -36.98 -6.86
C LYS A 479 10.00 -38.45 -6.44
N GLU A 480 8.80 -38.89 -6.03
CA GLU A 480 8.53 -40.26 -5.66
C GLU A 480 8.73 -41.21 -6.85
N ALA A 481 8.26 -40.83 -8.03
CA ALA A 481 8.41 -41.65 -9.22
C ALA A 481 9.89 -41.80 -9.66
N LEU A 482 10.69 -40.75 -9.55
CA LEU A 482 12.12 -40.78 -9.84
C LEU A 482 12.89 -41.61 -8.80
N ALA A 483 12.55 -41.47 -7.51
CA ALA A 483 13.12 -42.29 -6.45
C ALA A 483 12.82 -43.80 -6.68
N GLY A 484 11.61 -44.13 -7.17
CA GLY A 484 11.19 -45.51 -7.49
C GLY A 484 11.99 -46.17 -8.58
N ILE A 485 12.70 -45.41 -9.43
CA ILE A 485 13.61 -45.96 -10.45
C ILE A 485 15.09 -45.86 -10.07
N GLY A 486 15.39 -45.49 -8.82
CA GLY A 486 16.75 -45.41 -8.28
C GLY A 486 17.46 -44.04 -8.49
N VAL A 487 16.73 -43.00 -8.81
CA VAL A 487 17.27 -41.60 -8.86
C VAL A 487 17.08 -40.97 -7.50
N SER A 488 18.13 -40.94 -6.67
CA SER A 488 18.10 -40.40 -5.30
C SER A 488 18.55 -38.92 -5.22
N GLY A 489 19.55 -38.53 -6.01
CA GLY A 489 20.12 -37.18 -6.02
C GLY A 489 19.41 -36.27 -7.02
N MET A 490 18.84 -35.17 -6.54
CA MET A 490 18.22 -34.14 -7.39
C MET A 490 18.42 -32.75 -6.85
N THR A 491 18.62 -31.77 -7.74
CA THR A 491 18.64 -30.35 -7.42
C THR A 491 17.34 -29.71 -7.88
N VAL A 492 16.71 -28.93 -7.01
CA VAL A 492 15.41 -28.31 -7.27
C VAL A 492 15.50 -26.81 -7.13
N THR A 493 15.04 -26.08 -8.15
CA THR A 493 15.04 -24.62 -8.19
C THR A 493 13.68 -24.09 -8.58
N ASN A 494 13.16 -23.11 -7.86
CA ASN A 494 11.98 -22.38 -8.28
C ASN A 494 12.35 -21.43 -9.42
N VAL A 495 11.62 -21.48 -10.52
CA VAL A 495 11.82 -20.65 -11.70
C VAL A 495 10.51 -20.02 -12.16
N ILE A 496 10.61 -18.92 -12.89
CA ILE A 496 9.46 -18.26 -13.50
C ILE A 496 9.52 -18.51 -15.01
N GLY A 497 8.43 -19.06 -15.56
CA GLY A 497 8.35 -19.37 -16.99
C GLY A 497 7.41 -18.40 -17.72
N CYS A 498 7.87 -17.88 -18.87
CA CYS A 498 7.04 -17.17 -19.83
C CYS A 498 6.81 -18.07 -21.06
N GLY A 499 5.58 -18.11 -21.57
CA GLY A 499 5.26 -18.93 -22.75
C GLY A 499 3.80 -18.81 -23.17
N VAL A 500 3.37 -19.68 -24.07
CA VAL A 500 2.01 -19.71 -24.65
C VAL A 500 0.94 -20.01 -23.60
N GLN A 501 1.30 -20.62 -22.46
CA GLN A 501 0.38 -20.87 -21.36
C GLN A 501 0.04 -19.55 -20.68
N LYS A 502 -1.22 -19.09 -20.81
CA LYS A 502 -1.76 -18.01 -20.01
C LYS A 502 -2.21 -18.54 -18.65
N GLY A 503 -1.96 -17.77 -17.58
CA GLY A 503 -2.54 -18.04 -16.27
C GLY A 503 -4.07 -17.89 -16.28
N ALA A 504 -4.75 -18.36 -15.24
CA ALA A 504 -6.14 -17.99 -15.00
C ALA A 504 -6.21 -16.47 -14.81
N ALA A 505 -7.27 -15.84 -15.32
CA ALA A 505 -7.47 -14.42 -15.11
C ALA A 505 -7.49 -14.13 -13.60
N GLU A 506 -6.55 -13.33 -13.14
CA GLU A 506 -6.48 -12.83 -11.78
C GLU A 506 -6.89 -11.36 -11.80
N TYR A 507 -7.54 -10.91 -10.73
CA TYR A 507 -7.96 -9.52 -10.61
C TYR A 507 -7.26 -8.90 -9.40
N TYR A 508 -6.74 -7.69 -9.60
CA TYR A 508 -6.21 -6.85 -8.54
C TYR A 508 -6.94 -5.52 -8.58
N ARG A 509 -7.72 -5.22 -7.54
CA ARG A 509 -8.56 -4.00 -7.44
C ARG A 509 -9.44 -3.79 -8.67
N GLY A 510 -10.07 -4.86 -9.17
CA GLY A 510 -10.96 -4.80 -10.33
C GLY A 510 -10.26 -4.68 -11.70
N ALA A 511 -8.93 -4.60 -11.75
CA ALA A 511 -8.16 -4.68 -12.98
C ALA A 511 -7.65 -6.11 -13.22
N GLU A 512 -7.77 -6.60 -14.45
CA GLU A 512 -7.23 -7.90 -14.83
C GLU A 512 -5.70 -7.89 -14.78
N VAL A 513 -5.11 -8.88 -14.09
CA VAL A 513 -3.66 -9.10 -14.05
C VAL A 513 -3.28 -9.93 -15.26
N ASP A 514 -2.46 -9.37 -16.15
CA ASP A 514 -1.91 -10.12 -17.28
C ASP A 514 -0.77 -11.03 -16.77
N VAL A 515 -1.12 -12.24 -16.34
CA VAL A 515 -0.17 -13.21 -15.78
C VAL A 515 0.61 -13.84 -16.93
N THR A 516 1.66 -13.16 -17.37
CA THR A 516 2.58 -13.65 -18.41
C THR A 516 3.70 -14.54 -17.85
N LEU A 517 3.97 -14.43 -16.55
CA LEU A 517 5.00 -15.18 -15.84
C LEU A 517 4.35 -16.17 -14.87
N LEU A 518 4.54 -17.46 -15.12
CA LEU A 518 4.00 -18.52 -14.28
C LEU A 518 5.09 -19.17 -13.43
N PRO A 519 4.83 -19.43 -12.13
CA PRO A 519 5.75 -20.17 -11.29
C PRO A 519 5.89 -21.60 -11.83
N LYS A 520 7.14 -22.00 -12.00
CA LYS A 520 7.54 -23.36 -12.43
C LYS A 520 8.60 -23.88 -11.49
N LEU A 521 8.84 -25.17 -11.58
CA LEU A 521 9.92 -25.84 -10.89
C LEU A 521 10.89 -26.41 -11.92
N LYS A 522 12.18 -26.20 -11.69
CA LYS A 522 13.27 -26.80 -12.44
C LYS A 522 13.91 -27.88 -11.58
N MET A 523 13.84 -29.13 -12.03
CA MET A 523 14.52 -30.25 -11.40
C MET A 523 15.69 -30.67 -12.28
N GLU A 524 16.82 -30.93 -11.67
CA GLU A 524 18.04 -31.37 -12.34
C GLU A 524 18.52 -32.65 -11.67
N VAL A 525 18.71 -33.68 -12.46
CA VAL A 525 19.25 -34.98 -12.03
C VAL A 525 20.40 -35.36 -12.95
N VAL A 526 21.45 -35.95 -12.39
CA VAL A 526 22.56 -36.51 -13.16
C VAL A 526 22.48 -38.03 -13.00
N VAL A 527 22.43 -38.73 -14.12
CA VAL A 527 22.28 -40.19 -14.16
C VAL A 527 23.37 -40.83 -14.98
N SER A 528 23.74 -42.04 -14.60
CA SER A 528 24.64 -42.89 -15.33
C SER A 528 24.14 -44.35 -15.28
N LYS A 529 23.80 -44.83 -14.08
CA LYS A 529 23.31 -46.20 -13.86
C LYS A 529 21.88 -46.39 -14.38
N VAL A 530 21.04 -45.40 -14.21
CA VAL A 530 19.66 -45.39 -14.71
C VAL A 530 19.67 -44.88 -16.16
N PRO A 531 19.17 -45.63 -17.15
CA PRO A 531 19.10 -45.18 -18.53
C PRO A 531 18.28 -43.88 -18.67
N VAL A 532 18.75 -42.93 -19.47
CA VAL A 532 18.07 -41.67 -19.71
C VAL A 532 16.65 -41.86 -20.24
N GLU A 533 16.46 -42.85 -21.11
CA GLU A 533 15.16 -43.20 -21.68
C GLU A 533 14.16 -43.57 -20.59
N THR A 534 14.58 -44.37 -19.58
CA THR A 534 13.75 -44.73 -18.43
C THR A 534 13.33 -43.51 -17.63
N VAL A 535 14.25 -42.55 -17.37
CA VAL A 535 13.96 -41.31 -16.69
C VAL A 535 12.94 -40.48 -17.50
N VAL A 536 13.16 -40.31 -18.79
CA VAL A 536 12.28 -39.58 -19.70
C VAL A 536 10.88 -40.18 -19.76
N GLU A 537 10.77 -41.50 -19.83
CA GLU A 537 9.46 -42.21 -19.84
C GLU A 537 8.69 -41.99 -18.53
N VAL A 538 9.35 -42.15 -17.38
CA VAL A 538 8.73 -41.88 -16.07
C VAL A 538 8.27 -40.45 -15.97
N VAL A 539 9.11 -39.49 -16.33
CA VAL A 539 8.75 -38.08 -16.31
C VAL A 539 7.55 -37.77 -17.21
N LYS A 540 7.55 -38.30 -18.43
CA LYS A 540 6.41 -38.14 -19.36
C LYS A 540 5.14 -38.76 -18.79
N LYS A 541 5.21 -39.96 -18.22
CA LYS A 541 4.05 -40.64 -17.63
C LYS A 541 3.43 -39.83 -16.47
N VAL A 542 4.26 -39.22 -15.63
CA VAL A 542 3.82 -38.43 -14.46
C VAL A 542 3.29 -37.08 -14.85
N LEU A 543 3.94 -36.39 -15.79
CA LEU A 543 3.63 -34.99 -16.11
C LEU A 543 2.56 -34.85 -17.19
N TYR A 544 2.36 -35.84 -18.05
CA TYR A 544 1.43 -35.73 -19.17
C TYR A 544 -0.03 -35.55 -18.72
N THR A 545 -0.66 -34.52 -19.19
CA THR A 545 -2.10 -34.22 -19.02
C THR A 545 -2.80 -33.99 -20.35
N GLY A 546 -2.07 -33.94 -21.45
CA GLY A 546 -2.59 -33.62 -22.79
C GLY A 546 -2.84 -32.12 -23.01
N HIS A 547 -2.46 -31.27 -22.07
CA HIS A 547 -2.69 -29.83 -22.14
C HIS A 547 -1.37 -29.04 -22.18
N ILE A 548 -1.43 -27.84 -22.76
CA ILE A 548 -0.31 -26.91 -22.76
C ILE A 548 0.11 -26.61 -21.30
N GLY A 549 1.40 -26.79 -21.00
CA GLY A 549 1.96 -26.51 -19.66
C GLY A 549 2.41 -27.74 -18.88
N ASP A 550 2.38 -28.94 -19.49
CA ASP A 550 2.88 -30.18 -18.87
C ASP A 550 4.37 -30.12 -18.54
N GLY A 551 5.13 -29.33 -19.25
CA GLY A 551 6.55 -29.13 -18.99
C GLY A 551 7.45 -29.40 -20.18
N LYS A 552 8.76 -29.36 -19.94
CA LYS A 552 9.81 -29.68 -20.92
C LYS A 552 10.91 -30.49 -20.25
N ILE A 553 11.51 -31.37 -20.98
CA ILE A 553 12.66 -32.18 -20.56
C ILE A 553 13.82 -31.83 -21.49
N PHE A 554 14.97 -31.53 -20.91
CA PHE A 554 16.22 -31.29 -21.64
C PHE A 554 17.24 -32.32 -21.17
N VAL A 555 17.98 -32.87 -22.09
CA VAL A 555 19.04 -33.86 -21.83
C VAL A 555 20.36 -33.27 -22.30
N TYR A 556 21.36 -33.30 -21.43
CA TYR A 556 22.70 -32.80 -21.68
C TYR A 556 23.72 -33.90 -21.40
N ASP A 557 24.75 -33.97 -22.19
CA ASP A 557 25.94 -34.77 -21.85
C ASP A 557 26.72 -34.05 -20.74
N VAL A 558 27.22 -34.79 -19.76
CA VAL A 558 28.03 -34.29 -18.66
C VAL A 558 29.45 -34.81 -18.86
N GLU A 559 30.40 -33.88 -18.93
CA GLU A 559 31.79 -34.19 -19.18
C GLU A 559 32.42 -34.95 -18.00
N ASN A 560 32.16 -34.48 -16.76
CA ASN A 560 32.63 -35.10 -15.54
C ASN A 560 31.77 -34.70 -14.34
N VAL A 561 31.78 -35.49 -13.29
CA VAL A 561 31.19 -35.22 -11.97
C VAL A 561 32.25 -35.49 -10.92
N ILE A 562 32.45 -34.55 -9.97
CA ILE A 562 33.45 -34.70 -8.91
C ILE A 562 32.73 -34.62 -7.57
N LYS A 563 32.90 -35.63 -6.71
CA LYS A 563 32.34 -35.67 -5.36
C LYS A 563 33.26 -34.87 -4.41
N VAL A 564 32.82 -33.71 -3.96
CA VAL A 564 33.65 -32.79 -3.16
C VAL A 564 34.23 -33.44 -1.91
N ARG A 565 33.46 -34.31 -1.25
CA ARG A 565 33.88 -34.95 0.02
C ARG A 565 35.04 -35.93 -0.17
N THR A 566 35.09 -36.69 -1.27
CA THR A 566 36.03 -37.79 -1.46
C THR A 566 37.00 -37.57 -2.62
N GLY A 567 36.74 -36.60 -3.50
CA GLY A 567 37.48 -36.41 -4.75
C GLY A 567 37.18 -37.48 -5.80
N ALA A 568 36.20 -38.39 -5.58
CA ALA A 568 35.79 -39.37 -6.59
C ALA A 568 35.24 -38.68 -7.83
N GLU A 569 35.51 -39.23 -9.01
CA GLU A 569 35.16 -38.67 -10.32
C GLU A 569 34.29 -39.63 -11.13
N GLY A 570 33.60 -39.10 -12.14
CA GLY A 570 32.84 -39.90 -13.08
C GLY A 570 31.69 -40.68 -12.44
N PHE A 571 31.58 -41.94 -12.78
CA PHE A 571 30.55 -42.87 -12.30
C PHE A 571 30.58 -43.01 -10.76
N ASP A 572 31.77 -43.13 -10.17
CA ASP A 572 31.94 -43.32 -8.72
C ASP A 572 31.52 -42.11 -7.90
N ALA A 573 31.59 -40.91 -8.50
CA ALA A 573 31.11 -39.69 -7.84
C ALA A 573 29.58 -39.67 -7.63
N LEU A 574 28.83 -40.43 -8.41
CA LEU A 574 27.37 -40.56 -8.34
C LEU A 574 26.90 -41.73 -7.45
N GLN A 575 27.83 -42.55 -6.93
CA GLN A 575 27.45 -43.61 -6.02
C GLN A 575 27.37 -43.05 -4.60
N ASP A 576 26.26 -43.31 -3.92
CA ASP A 576 26.13 -43.09 -2.48
C ASP A 576 26.66 -44.33 -1.79
N ASP A 577 27.92 -44.30 -1.36
CA ASP A 577 28.42 -45.27 -0.38
C ASP A 577 27.76 -44.95 0.96
N GLU A 578 27.09 -45.93 1.56
CA GLU A 578 26.52 -45.86 2.90
C GLU A 578 27.56 -45.51 3.96
#